data_13c3b9e8e4f2b24b4b91180a3cb945b7
#
_entry.id   13c3b9e8e4f2b24b4b91180a3cb945b7
#
_cell.length_a   1.000
_cell.length_b   1.000
_cell.length_c   1.000
_cell.angle_alpha   90.00
_cell.angle_beta   90.00
_cell.angle_gamma   90.00
#
_symmetry.space_group_name_H-M   'P 1'
#
loop_
_entity.id
_entity.type
_entity.pdbx_description
1 polymer ?
#
loop_
_entity_poly.entity_id
_entity_poly.type
_entity_poly.pdbx_seq_one_letter_code
_entity_poly.pdbx_strand_id
1 'polypeptide(L)' 'HTFQFLLFFDIYDDYIRYLKDTYPKITDDDCIYCCLKLCEFDDQTIAYCFGNVSRQIVAQRRLRLKKKMAETN' A
#
# COMPACT_ATOMS: atom_id res chain seq x y z
N HIS A 1 2.67 -24.55 -4.07
CA HIS A 1 1.83 -23.40 -3.74
C HIS A 1 2.17 -22.79 -2.40
N THR A 2 2.43 -23.62 -1.37
CA THR A 2 2.79 -23.10 -0.06
C THR A 2 4.10 -22.31 -0.11
N PHE A 3 5.07 -22.78 -0.89
CA PHE A 3 6.37 -22.15 -1.02
C PHE A 3 6.23 -20.76 -1.66
N GLN A 4 5.45 -20.65 -2.74
CA GLN A 4 5.22 -19.36 -3.39
C GLN A 4 4.51 -18.37 -2.46
N PHE A 5 3.59 -18.87 -1.65
CA PHE A 5 2.85 -18.06 -0.71
C PHE A 5 3.77 -17.47 0.36
N LEU A 6 4.68 -18.29 0.90
CA LEU A 6 5.66 -17.84 1.89
C LEU A 6 6.61 -16.81 1.30
N LEU A 7 7.07 -17.02 0.07
CA LEU A 7 7.96 -16.07 -0.60
C LEU A 7 7.24 -14.73 -0.83
N PHE A 8 5.96 -14.79 -1.18
CA PHE A 8 5.15 -13.61 -1.37
C PHE A 8 5.07 -12.78 -0.09
N PHE A 9 4.82 -13.42 1.06
CA PHE A 9 4.77 -12.74 2.35
C PHE A 9 6.12 -12.14 2.72
N ASP A 10 7.21 -12.84 2.47
CA ASP A 10 8.55 -12.34 2.77
C ASP A 10 8.83 -11.05 1.99
N ILE A 11 8.46 -11.00 0.71
CA ILE A 11 8.65 -9.81 -0.12
C ILE A 11 7.84 -8.64 0.42
N TYR A 12 6.59 -8.88 0.81
CA TYR A 12 5.74 -7.81 1.34
C TYR A 12 6.18 -7.35 2.72
N ASP A 13 6.64 -8.25 3.58
CA ASP A 13 7.15 -7.88 4.89
C ASP A 13 8.37 -6.96 4.75
N ASP A 14 9.28 -7.29 3.86
CA ASP A 14 10.47 -6.47 3.61
C ASP A 14 10.08 -5.11 3.03
N TYR A 15 9.12 -5.09 2.12
CA TYR A 15 8.66 -3.85 1.51
C TYR A 15 7.97 -2.95 2.55
N ILE A 16 7.12 -3.51 3.39
CA ILE A 16 6.44 -2.76 4.44
C ILE A 16 7.45 -2.19 5.43
N ARG A 17 8.46 -2.98 5.80
CA ARG A 17 9.52 -2.51 6.70
C ARG A 17 10.29 -1.35 6.07
N TYR A 18 10.63 -1.46 4.79
CA TYR A 18 11.27 -0.39 4.04
C TYR A 18 10.42 0.88 4.06
N LEU A 19 9.12 0.75 3.81
CA LEU A 19 8.22 1.89 3.81
C LEU A 19 8.16 2.57 5.16
N LYS A 20 8.03 1.80 6.23
CA LYS A 20 7.95 2.35 7.59
C LYS A 20 9.24 3.00 8.03
N ASP A 21 10.37 2.45 7.64
CA ASP A 21 11.67 3.01 7.94
C ASP A 21 11.95 4.30 7.16
N THR A 22 11.48 4.36 5.91
CA THR A 22 11.74 5.48 5.02
C THR A 22 10.76 6.63 5.23
N TYR A 23 9.50 6.33 5.54
CA TYR A 23 8.44 7.32 5.65
C TYR A 23 7.79 7.24 7.04
N PRO A 24 8.28 8.03 8.01
CA PRO A 24 7.82 7.90 9.40
C PRO A 24 6.33 8.13 9.63
N LYS A 25 5.67 8.89 8.74
CA LYS A 25 4.24 9.19 8.88
C LYS A 25 3.33 8.19 8.19
N ILE A 26 3.89 7.17 7.55
CA ILE A 26 3.09 6.20 6.82
C ILE A 26 2.31 5.31 7.81
N THR A 27 1.05 5.04 7.50
CA THR A 27 0.19 4.17 8.31
C THR A 27 0.17 2.76 7.75
N ASP A 28 -0.40 1.82 8.53
CA ASP A 28 -0.57 0.45 8.06
C ASP A 28 -1.45 0.40 6.81
N ASP A 29 -2.52 1.20 6.76
CA ASP A 29 -3.39 1.27 5.58
C ASP A 29 -2.63 1.79 4.36
N ASP A 30 -1.75 2.77 4.55
CA ASP A 30 -0.90 3.26 3.47
C ASP A 30 0.02 2.16 2.94
N CYS A 31 0.57 1.34 3.84
CA CYS A 31 1.40 0.20 3.46
C CYS A 31 0.61 -0.82 2.66
N ILE A 32 -0.63 -1.10 3.07
CA ILE A 32 -1.52 -2.02 2.34
C ILE A 32 -1.78 -1.46 0.94
N TYR A 33 -2.07 -0.17 0.82
CA TYR A 33 -2.27 0.47 -0.46
C TYR A 33 -1.05 0.31 -1.37
N CYS A 34 0.14 0.55 -0.83
CA CYS A 34 1.39 0.40 -1.60
C CYS A 34 1.58 -1.03 -2.08
N CYS A 35 1.29 -2.02 -1.23
CA CYS A 35 1.39 -3.42 -1.62
C CYS A 35 0.42 -3.77 -2.74
N LEU A 36 -0.82 -3.24 -2.68
CA LEU A 36 -1.81 -3.47 -3.73
C LEU A 36 -1.38 -2.84 -5.04
N LYS A 37 -0.77 -1.65 -5.00
CA LYS A 37 -0.22 -1.02 -6.20
C LYS A 37 0.96 -1.81 -6.76
N LEU A 38 1.77 -2.40 -5.92
CA LEU A 38 2.87 -3.25 -6.35
C LEU A 38 2.35 -4.47 -7.12
N CYS A 39 1.16 -4.95 -6.76
CA CYS A 39 0.47 -6.03 -7.49
C CYS A 39 -0.18 -5.55 -8.79
N GLU A 40 -0.06 -4.27 -9.11
CA GLU A 40 -0.63 -3.66 -10.33
C GLU A 40 -2.16 -3.67 -10.36
N PHE A 41 -2.80 -3.67 -9.19
CA PHE A 41 -4.26 -3.58 -9.12
C PHE A 41 -4.71 -2.16 -9.47
N ASP A 42 -5.85 -2.07 -10.18
CA ASP A 42 -6.44 -0.79 -10.51
C ASP A 42 -7.19 -0.20 -9.29
N ASP A 43 -7.61 1.06 -9.41
CA ASP A 43 -8.26 1.76 -8.31
C ASP A 43 -9.59 1.09 -7.91
N GLN A 44 -10.31 0.50 -8.85
CA GLN A 44 -11.57 -0.18 -8.53
C GLN A 44 -11.32 -1.42 -7.67
N THR A 45 -10.33 -2.21 -8.00
CA THR A 45 -9.95 -3.40 -7.23
C THR A 45 -9.46 -3.00 -5.85
N ILE A 46 -8.64 -1.95 -5.77
CA ILE A 46 -8.15 -1.43 -4.49
C ILE A 46 -9.32 -0.94 -3.63
N ALA A 47 -10.27 -0.24 -4.22
CA ALA A 47 -11.47 0.22 -3.50
C ALA A 47 -12.25 -0.94 -2.91
N TYR A 48 -12.37 -2.02 -3.64
CA TYR A 48 -13.02 -3.24 -3.14
C TYR A 48 -12.26 -3.81 -1.94
N CYS A 49 -10.93 -3.84 -2.02
CA CYS A 49 -10.08 -4.37 -0.93
C CYS A 49 -10.20 -3.54 0.35
N PHE A 50 -10.49 -2.26 0.23
CA PHE A 50 -10.67 -1.36 1.38
C PHE A 50 -12.11 -1.30 1.88
N GLY A 51 -12.91 -2.33 1.63
CA GLY A 51 -14.27 -2.38 2.11
C GLY A 51 -15.29 -1.81 1.14
N ASN A 52 -15.01 -1.91 -0.15
CA ASN A 52 -15.91 -1.45 -1.21
C ASN A 52 -16.18 0.05 -1.14
N VAL A 53 -15.13 0.82 -0.85
CA VAL A 53 -15.22 2.29 -0.85
C VAL A 53 -15.27 2.81 -2.29
N SER A 54 -15.55 4.11 -2.47
CA SER A 54 -15.58 4.69 -3.80
C SER A 54 -14.16 4.87 -4.36
N ARG A 55 -14.04 4.92 -5.69
CA ARG A 55 -12.76 5.19 -6.35
C ARG A 55 -12.22 6.57 -5.97
N GLN A 56 -13.11 7.51 -5.67
CA GLN A 56 -12.74 8.84 -5.21
C GLN A 56 -12.00 8.80 -3.87
N ILE A 57 -12.44 7.93 -2.97
CA ILE A 57 -11.77 7.71 -1.67
C ILE A 57 -10.36 7.17 -1.91
N VAL A 58 -10.19 6.24 -2.85
CA VAL A 58 -8.87 5.71 -3.21
C VAL A 58 -7.98 6.82 -3.77
N ALA A 59 -8.51 7.67 -4.63
CA ALA A 59 -7.76 8.80 -5.18
C ALA A 59 -7.30 9.76 -4.09
N GLN A 60 -8.16 10.06 -3.12
CA GLN A 60 -7.81 10.92 -1.99
C GLN A 60 -6.71 10.29 -1.14
N ARG A 61 -6.78 8.98 -0.91
CA ARG A 61 -5.74 8.26 -0.16
C ARG A 61 -4.40 8.35 -0.88
N ARG A 62 -4.40 8.21 -2.20
CA ARG A 62 -3.18 8.32 -3.01
C ARG A 62 -2.56 9.70 -2.89
N LEU A 63 -3.36 10.76 -2.94
CA LEU A 63 -2.87 12.13 -2.81
C LEU A 63 -2.25 12.36 -1.43
N ARG A 64 -2.92 11.91 -0.38
CA ARG A 64 -2.40 12.04 0.98
C ARG A 64 -1.10 11.27 1.16
N LEU A 65 -1.01 10.10 0.58
CA LEU A 65 0.19 9.28 0.64
C LEU A 65 1.35 9.97 -0.07
N LYS A 66 1.12 10.52 -1.26
CA LYS A 66 2.15 11.27 -1.97
C LYS A 66 2.67 12.43 -1.15
N LYS A 67 1.77 13.14 -0.46
CA LYS A 67 2.16 14.24 0.40
C LYS A 67 3.03 13.77 1.56
N LYS A 68 2.65 12.68 2.21
CA LYS A 68 3.43 12.10 3.30
C LYS A 68 4.83 11.71 2.83
N MET A 69 4.94 11.11 1.66
CA MET A 69 6.23 10.69 1.11
C MET A 69 7.10 11.88 0.75
N ALA A 70 6.50 12.96 0.26
CA ALA A 70 7.24 14.17 -0.08
C ALA A 70 7.78 14.90 1.17
N GLU A 71 7.15 14.72 2.32
CA GLU A 71 7.55 15.35 3.57
C GLU A 71 8.64 14.59 4.33
N THR A 72 9.19 13.54 3.75
CA THR A 72 10.13 12.63 4.43
C THR A 72 11.50 13.27 4.68
N ASN A 73 11.82 14.33 4.02
CA ASN A 73 13.09 15.03 4.27
C ASN A 73 12.97 15.97 5.46
#